data_d97f7abbad016e4ff8ba8d9eac7888b6
#
_entry.id   d97f7abbad016e4ff8ba8d9eac7888b6
#
_cell.length_a   1.000
_cell.length_b   1.000
_cell.length_c   1.000
_cell.angle_alpha   90.00
_cell.angle_beta   90.00
_cell.angle_gamma   90.00
#
_symmetry.space_group_name_H-M   'P 1'
#
loop_
_entity.id
_entity.type
_entity.pdbx_description
1 polymer ?
#
loop_
_entity_poly.entity_id
_entity_poly.type
_entity_poly.pdbx_seq_one_letter_code
_entity_poly.pdbx_strand_id
1 'polypeptide(L)'
;SNLFDEFSYSADYIFMMGIVCMNNALFDDAVGLFEKAKEYDSCNLCGVNSYLADYNIGVIFECLGHKEEAIKYYRRCEGYSKAEERISALTEK
;
A
#
# COMPACT_ATOMS: atom_id res chain seq x y z
N SER A 1 21.40 -17.83 -1.60
CA SER A 1 20.26 -16.94 -1.45
C SER A 1 20.15 -16.06 -2.67
N ASN A 2 18.99 -15.48 -2.86
CA ASN A 2 18.76 -14.65 -4.00
C ASN A 2 18.74 -13.17 -3.59
N LEU A 3 18.65 -12.30 -4.58
CA LEU A 3 18.62 -10.86 -4.33
C LEU A 3 17.52 -10.46 -3.38
N PHE A 4 16.39 -11.11 -3.50
CA PHE A 4 15.24 -10.82 -2.68
C PHE A 4 15.57 -11.01 -1.19
N ASP A 5 16.23 -12.11 -0.86
CA ASP A 5 16.61 -12.35 0.53
C ASP A 5 17.54 -11.28 1.05
N GLU A 6 18.45 -10.83 0.20
CA GLU A 6 19.43 -9.83 0.58
C GLU A 6 18.79 -8.50 0.94
N PHE A 7 17.75 -8.10 0.20
CA PHE A 7 17.16 -6.79 0.37
C PHE A 7 15.85 -6.80 1.12
N SER A 8 15.40 -7.97 1.56
CA SER A 8 14.08 -8.08 2.17
C SER A 8 14.02 -7.50 3.58
N TYR A 9 15.15 -7.01 4.09
CA TYR A 9 15.17 -6.41 5.41
C TYR A 9 14.67 -4.97 5.43
N SER A 10 14.55 -4.35 4.28
CA SER A 10 14.20 -2.94 4.19
C SER A 10 12.73 -2.78 3.83
N ALA A 11 12.01 -2.03 4.65
CA ALA A 11 10.63 -1.69 4.30
C ALA A 11 10.57 -0.94 2.98
N ASP A 12 11.57 -0.09 2.74
CA ASP A 12 11.61 0.69 1.49
C ASP A 12 11.70 -0.23 0.29
N TYR A 13 12.55 -1.24 0.35
CA TYR A 13 12.71 -2.16 -0.76
C TYR A 13 11.43 -2.94 -1.00
N ILE A 14 10.83 -3.45 0.08
CA ILE A 14 9.61 -4.23 -0.04
C ILE A 14 8.48 -3.36 -0.58
N PHE A 15 8.40 -2.11 -0.12
CA PHE A 15 7.40 -1.18 -0.62
C PHE A 15 7.58 -0.96 -2.13
N MET A 16 8.82 -0.75 -2.56
CA MET A 16 9.09 -0.55 -3.98
C MET A 16 8.70 -1.76 -4.81
N MET A 17 8.96 -2.96 -4.29
CA MET A 17 8.53 -4.17 -4.99
C MET A 17 7.02 -4.24 -5.08
N GLY A 18 6.33 -3.77 -4.04
CA GLY A 18 4.87 -3.68 -4.10
C GLY A 18 4.40 -2.77 -5.21
N ILE A 19 5.07 -1.62 -5.39
CA ILE A 19 4.73 -0.71 -6.46
C ILE A 19 4.94 -1.36 -7.83
N VAL A 20 6.05 -2.08 -8.00
CA VAL A 20 6.31 -2.77 -9.25
C VAL A 20 5.21 -3.80 -9.55
N CYS A 21 4.84 -4.58 -8.54
CA CYS A 21 3.79 -5.57 -8.73
C CYS A 21 2.46 -4.90 -9.07
N MET A 22 2.15 -3.81 -8.37
CA MET A 22 0.92 -3.07 -8.63
C MET A 22 0.87 -2.57 -10.07
N ASN A 23 1.98 -2.02 -10.56
CA ASN A 23 2.05 -1.48 -11.90
C ASN A 23 1.96 -2.57 -12.96
N ASN A 24 2.23 -3.82 -12.59
CA ASN A 24 2.12 -4.96 -13.49
C ASN A 24 0.86 -5.76 -13.25
N ALA A 25 -0.08 -5.20 -12.52
CA ALA A 25 -1.38 -5.81 -12.23
C ALA A 25 -1.28 -7.11 -11.43
N LEU A 26 -0.17 -7.30 -10.72
CA LEU A 26 0.00 -8.42 -9.81
C LEU A 26 -0.52 -7.99 -8.44
N PHE A 27 -1.82 -7.80 -8.35
CA PHE A 27 -2.42 -7.13 -7.20
C PHE A 27 -2.32 -7.92 -5.91
N ASP A 28 -2.49 -9.24 -5.99
CA ASP A 28 -2.38 -10.06 -4.77
C ASP A 28 -0.97 -9.98 -4.20
N ASP A 29 0.03 -10.05 -5.08
CA ASP A 29 1.42 -9.94 -4.64
C ASP A 29 1.70 -8.56 -4.08
N ALA A 30 1.17 -7.52 -4.73
CA ALA A 30 1.38 -6.16 -4.28
C ALA A 30 0.81 -5.94 -2.88
N VAL A 31 -0.42 -6.40 -2.65
CA VAL A 31 -1.03 -6.25 -1.32
C VAL A 31 -0.17 -6.95 -0.27
N GLY A 32 0.27 -8.17 -0.57
CA GLY A 32 1.12 -8.90 0.37
C GLY A 32 2.38 -8.16 0.70
N LEU A 33 3.01 -7.55 -0.30
CA LEU A 33 4.25 -6.81 -0.08
C LEU A 33 4.01 -5.53 0.72
N PHE A 34 2.93 -4.81 0.43
CA PHE A 34 2.62 -3.62 1.21
C PHE A 34 2.32 -3.98 2.66
N GLU A 35 1.58 -5.06 2.90
CA GLU A 35 1.32 -5.49 4.27
C GLU A 35 2.62 -5.88 4.97
N LYS A 36 3.52 -6.53 4.25
CA LYS A 36 4.80 -6.91 4.84
C LYS A 36 5.63 -5.69 5.19
N ALA A 37 5.60 -4.67 4.34
CA ALA A 37 6.35 -3.44 4.63
C ALA A 37 5.89 -2.81 5.94
N LYS A 38 4.61 -2.95 6.27
CA LYS A 38 4.09 -2.38 7.49
C LYS A 38 4.61 -3.06 8.75
N GLU A 39 5.17 -4.26 8.60
CA GLU A 39 5.70 -4.99 9.76
C GLU A 39 7.08 -4.51 10.20
N TYR A 40 7.72 -3.66 9.41
CA TYR A 40 9.07 -3.20 9.73
C TYR A 40 9.02 -1.98 10.63
N ASP A 41 9.97 -1.92 11.56
CA ASP A 41 10.00 -0.83 12.54
C ASP A 41 10.62 0.44 11.98
N SER A 42 11.45 0.33 10.97
CA SER A 42 12.14 1.51 10.43
C SER A 42 12.14 1.49 8.92
N CYS A 43 12.22 2.68 8.36
CA CYS A 43 12.29 2.85 6.92
C CYS A 43 12.98 4.17 6.64
N ASN A 44 13.49 4.31 5.41
CA ASN A 44 14.14 5.54 5.00
C ASN A 44 13.15 6.53 4.39
N LEU A 45 12.07 6.01 3.80
CA LEU A 45 11.05 6.86 3.21
C LEU A 45 9.89 7.00 4.19
N CYS A 46 9.47 8.23 4.41
CA CYS A 46 8.39 8.50 5.33
C CYS A 46 7.10 7.82 4.88
N GLY A 47 6.52 7.02 5.76
CA GLY A 47 5.20 6.45 5.52
C GLY A 47 5.16 5.13 4.78
N VAL A 48 6.30 4.61 4.29
CA VAL A 48 6.23 3.36 3.50
C VAL A 48 5.81 2.18 4.36
N ASN A 49 6.04 2.24 5.66
CA ASN A 49 5.62 1.16 6.55
C ASN A 49 4.37 1.52 7.33
N SER A 50 3.63 2.51 6.87
CA SER A 50 2.38 2.90 7.53
C SER A 50 1.39 3.43 6.51
N TYR A 51 1.14 4.75 6.49
CA TYR A 51 0.02 5.25 5.71
C TYR A 51 0.20 5.11 4.19
N LEU A 52 1.43 5.18 3.68
CA LEU A 52 1.61 5.02 2.24
C LEU A 52 1.30 3.59 1.80
N ALA A 53 1.67 2.61 2.63
CA ALA A 53 1.33 1.23 2.32
C ALA A 53 -0.19 1.04 2.31
N ASP A 54 -0.87 1.57 3.32
CA ASP A 54 -2.33 1.46 3.37
C ASP A 54 -2.98 2.18 2.20
N TYR A 55 -2.45 3.35 1.83
CA TYR A 55 -2.99 4.09 0.71
C TYR A 55 -2.91 3.27 -0.59
N ASN A 56 -1.76 2.66 -0.83
CA ASN A 56 -1.59 1.89 -2.06
C ASN A 56 -2.45 0.63 -2.06
N ILE A 57 -2.63 0.00 -0.92
CA ILE A 57 -3.55 -1.13 -0.83
C ILE A 57 -4.96 -0.68 -1.16
N GLY A 58 -5.36 0.49 -0.65
CA GLY A 58 -6.66 1.05 -0.98
C GLY A 58 -6.83 1.27 -2.46
N VAL A 59 -5.79 1.79 -3.12
CA VAL A 59 -5.83 2.01 -4.56
C VAL A 59 -6.05 0.70 -5.30
N ILE A 60 -5.38 -0.38 -4.86
CA ILE A 60 -5.53 -1.68 -5.49
C ILE A 60 -6.97 -2.16 -5.37
N PHE A 61 -7.54 -2.09 -4.17
CA PHE A 61 -8.92 -2.54 -4.00
C PHE A 61 -9.89 -1.69 -4.79
N GLU A 62 -9.61 -0.38 -4.90
CA GLU A 62 -10.45 0.47 -5.74
C GLU A 62 -10.39 0.03 -7.19
N CYS A 63 -9.20 -0.28 -7.69
CA CYS A 63 -9.03 -0.76 -9.06
C CYS A 63 -9.76 -2.08 -9.29
N LEU A 64 -9.84 -2.91 -8.26
CA LEU A 64 -10.52 -4.20 -8.36
C LEU A 64 -12.03 -4.08 -8.17
N GLY A 65 -12.54 -2.90 -7.91
CA GLY A 65 -13.96 -2.69 -7.71
C GLY A 65 -14.44 -3.01 -6.31
N HIS A 66 -13.54 -3.19 -5.37
CA HIS A 66 -13.87 -3.48 -3.97
C HIS A 66 -13.89 -2.18 -3.19
N LYS A 67 -14.95 -1.42 -3.40
CA LYS A 67 -15.06 -0.06 -2.85
C LYS A 67 -14.98 -0.03 -1.33
N GLU A 68 -15.67 -0.94 -0.66
CA GLU A 68 -15.70 -0.92 0.80
C GLU A 68 -14.34 -1.25 1.40
N GLU A 69 -13.64 -2.21 0.81
CA GLU A 69 -12.31 -2.54 1.27
C GLU A 69 -11.36 -1.37 1.03
N ALA A 70 -11.49 -0.71 -0.13
CA ALA A 70 -10.66 0.44 -0.43
C ALA A 70 -10.84 1.53 0.63
N ILE A 71 -12.08 1.83 0.97
CA ILE A 71 -12.37 2.85 1.98
C ILE A 71 -11.76 2.48 3.32
N LYS A 72 -11.84 1.20 3.68
CA LYS A 72 -11.28 0.73 4.93
C LYS A 72 -9.78 1.02 5.02
N TYR A 73 -9.04 0.75 3.95
CA TYR A 73 -7.61 1.02 3.93
C TYR A 73 -7.31 2.51 3.87
N TYR A 74 -8.09 3.26 3.10
CA TYR A 74 -7.90 4.70 3.05
C TYR A 74 -8.10 5.34 4.42
N ARG A 75 -9.05 4.83 5.20
CA ARG A 75 -9.28 5.39 6.53
C ARG A 75 -8.13 5.16 7.49
N ARG A 76 -7.32 4.14 7.23
CA ARG A 76 -6.12 3.92 8.04
C ARG A 76 -5.05 4.96 7.78
N CYS A 77 -5.20 5.76 6.71
CA CYS A 77 -4.24 6.82 6.37
C CYS A 77 -4.68 8.13 6.99
N GLU A 78 -4.87 8.18 8.28
CA GLU A 78 -5.41 9.35 8.96
C GLU A 78 -4.61 10.59 8.63
N GLY A 79 -5.29 11.62 8.18
CA GLY A 79 -4.66 12.90 7.89
C GLY A 79 -3.94 12.98 6.55
N TYR A 80 -3.92 11.90 5.78
CA TYR A 80 -3.30 11.93 4.46
C TYR A 80 -4.34 12.43 3.46
N SER A 81 -4.10 13.62 2.92
CA SER A 81 -5.12 14.30 2.11
C SER A 81 -5.53 13.51 0.88
N LYS A 82 -4.60 12.81 0.24
CA LYS A 82 -4.95 12.03 -0.95
C LYS A 82 -5.92 10.91 -0.62
N ALA A 83 -5.73 10.27 0.54
CA ALA A 83 -6.64 9.21 0.96
C ALA A 83 -8.01 9.78 1.28
N GLU A 84 -8.04 10.94 1.93
CA GLU A 84 -9.32 11.56 2.25
C GLU A 84 -10.09 11.97 1.02
N GLU A 85 -9.38 12.44 0.00
CA GLU A 85 -10.02 12.77 -1.27
C GLU A 85 -10.66 11.53 -1.90
N ARG A 86 -9.97 10.40 -1.83
CA ARG A 86 -10.53 9.18 -2.40
C ARG A 86 -11.74 8.69 -1.61
N ILE A 87 -11.67 8.80 -0.28
CA ILE A 87 -12.83 8.43 0.54
C ILE A 87 -14.04 9.25 0.15
N SER A 88 -13.85 10.56 0.01
CA SER A 88 -14.95 11.43 -0.40
C SER A 88 -15.52 11.01 -1.74
N ALA A 89 -14.65 10.75 -2.72
CA ALA A 89 -15.08 10.36 -4.05
C ALA A 89 -15.87 9.05 -4.02
N LEU A 90 -15.44 8.11 -3.18
CA LEU A 90 -16.07 6.80 -3.13
C LEU A 90 -17.37 6.79 -2.32
N THR A 91 -17.55 7.77 -1.43
CA THR A 91 -18.76 7.83 -0.62
C THR A 91 -19.80 8.77 -1.18
N GLU A 92 -19.44 9.59 -2.15
CA GLU A 92 -20.39 10.47 -2.82
C GLU A 92 -21.28 9.67 -3.76
N LYS A 93 -22.46 10.18 -3.96
CA LYS A 93 -23.40 9.53 -4.86
C LYS A 93 -23.43 10.16 -6.23
#